data_c0ea558d55ab218e4277b37ac98b70b8
#
_entry.id   c0ea558d55ab218e4277b37ac98b70b8
#
_cell.length_a   1.000
_cell.length_b   1.000
_cell.length_c   1.000
_cell.angle_alpha   90.00
_cell.angle_beta   90.00
_cell.angle_gamma   90.00
#
_symmetry.space_group_name_H-M   'P 1'
#
loop_
_entity.id
_entity.type
_entity.pdbx_description
1 polymer ?
#
loop_
_entity_poly.entity_id
_entity_poly.type
_entity_poly.pdbx_seq_one_letter_code
_entity_poly.pdbx_strand_id
1 'polypeptide(L)'
;MKDCIYLDNNATTKVDEEVLAAMLPYLTMYYGNPSSMHTFGGQVKQAIATAREQVASLLGAEASEIVFTSCGTEGNNAAIRAALAAQPNKRHIVTTAVEHAAVLNLCKKLEKEGYTVTYLSVNGQGQIDLDELEASLTGGTALVSVMYANNETGVIFPVERIGQIVKEYGAIFHVDAVQAVGKVPLDMKNSTIDLLTLSGHKLHAPKGIGALYIRKGVRFRPLLIGGHQERGRRAGTENVPGLIALGKAAALAEEHLVTVEQERKLRDRLESGLLGLIPDAVVNGHPIERLPNTTNIGFKYIEGEAILLSLNQYGICASSGSACTSGSLEPSHVLRALGLPYSVLHGSIRFSLSRYTTVAEVDRVLEVMPGVVSRLRALSPFNSDDAGWLQEQEKALVAR
;
A
#
# COMPACT_ATOMS: atom_id res chain seq x y z
N MET A 1 -23.09 -15.67 -7.12
CA MET A 1 -22.54 -15.38 -5.76
C MET A 1 -23.48 -14.37 -5.12
N LYS A 2 -23.83 -14.53 -3.85
CA LYS A 2 -24.55 -13.48 -3.12
C LYS A 2 -23.73 -12.20 -3.18
N ASP A 3 -24.40 -11.05 -3.32
CA ASP A 3 -23.76 -9.75 -3.25
C ASP A 3 -22.99 -9.66 -1.94
N CYS A 4 -21.64 -9.54 -2.02
CA CYS A 4 -20.81 -9.43 -0.83
C CYS A 4 -20.50 -7.97 -0.56
N ILE A 5 -20.52 -7.57 0.71
CA ILE A 5 -20.04 -6.27 1.18
C ILE A 5 -18.51 -6.35 1.26
N TYR A 6 -17.84 -5.67 0.31
CA TYR A 6 -16.39 -5.80 0.17
C TYR A 6 -15.66 -4.59 0.79
N LEU A 7 -15.13 -4.78 1.99
CA LEU A 7 -14.36 -3.79 2.75
C LEU A 7 -12.88 -4.20 2.93
N ASP A 8 -12.31 -4.84 1.91
CA ASP A 8 -10.89 -5.25 1.89
C ASP A 8 -10.15 -4.68 0.67
N ASN A 9 -10.46 -3.44 0.29
CA ASN A 9 -9.91 -2.80 -0.90
C ASN A 9 -8.40 -2.50 -0.81
N ASN A 10 -7.81 -2.44 0.38
CA ASN A 10 -6.36 -2.36 0.55
C ASN A 10 -5.64 -3.68 0.22
N ALA A 11 -6.32 -4.83 0.24
CA ALA A 11 -5.73 -6.09 -0.23
C ALA A 11 -5.75 -6.18 -1.76
N THR A 12 -6.88 -5.91 -2.38
CA THR A 12 -7.06 -5.78 -3.84
C THR A 12 -8.40 -5.13 -4.12
N THR A 13 -8.59 -4.60 -5.32
CA THR A 13 -9.87 -4.00 -5.72
C THR A 13 -10.53 -4.79 -6.86
N LYS A 14 -11.87 -4.64 -7.01
CA LYS A 14 -12.60 -5.06 -8.21
C LYS A 14 -12.06 -4.27 -9.40
N VAL A 15 -11.90 -4.91 -10.55
CA VAL A 15 -11.61 -4.20 -11.80
C VAL A 15 -12.85 -3.38 -12.17
N ASP A 16 -12.64 -2.10 -12.50
CA ASP A 16 -13.68 -1.19 -12.95
C ASP A 16 -14.24 -1.63 -14.31
N GLU A 17 -15.52 -1.43 -14.55
CA GLU A 17 -16.16 -1.82 -15.80
C GLU A 17 -15.63 -1.06 -17.01
N GLU A 18 -15.35 0.24 -16.85
CA GLU A 18 -14.72 1.05 -17.91
C GLU A 18 -13.27 0.63 -18.16
N VAL A 19 -12.55 0.24 -17.13
CA VAL A 19 -11.18 -0.31 -17.25
C VAL A 19 -11.22 -1.64 -18.00
N LEU A 20 -12.17 -2.52 -17.65
CA LEU A 20 -12.34 -3.80 -18.34
C LEU A 20 -12.70 -3.57 -19.83
N ALA A 21 -13.66 -2.69 -20.10
CA ALA A 21 -14.06 -2.35 -21.49
C ALA A 21 -12.89 -1.79 -22.29
N ALA A 22 -12.04 -0.92 -21.69
CA ALA A 22 -10.89 -0.34 -22.36
C ALA A 22 -9.81 -1.37 -22.73
N MET A 23 -9.59 -2.39 -21.90
CA MET A 23 -8.54 -3.39 -22.14
C MET A 23 -8.95 -4.53 -23.09
N LEU A 24 -10.24 -4.89 -23.14
CA LEU A 24 -10.73 -6.04 -23.90
C LEU A 24 -10.31 -6.06 -25.38
N PRO A 25 -10.39 -4.96 -26.15
CA PRO A 25 -9.98 -4.93 -27.55
C PRO A 25 -8.52 -5.34 -27.78
N TYR A 26 -7.65 -5.08 -26.79
CA TYR A 26 -6.21 -5.39 -26.88
C TYR A 26 -5.87 -6.86 -26.57
N LEU A 27 -6.86 -7.63 -26.12
CA LEU A 27 -6.72 -9.10 -25.97
C LEU A 27 -7.06 -9.86 -27.26
N THR A 28 -7.95 -9.30 -28.11
CA THR A 28 -8.54 -10.03 -29.24
C THR A 28 -8.39 -9.34 -30.58
N MET A 29 -8.48 -8.01 -30.64
CA MET A 29 -8.46 -7.25 -31.89
C MET A 29 -7.09 -6.60 -32.15
N TYR A 30 -6.52 -5.94 -31.16
CA TYR A 30 -5.26 -5.18 -31.26
C TYR A 30 -4.12 -5.88 -30.52
N TYR A 31 -3.95 -7.19 -30.76
CA TYR A 31 -2.97 -8.00 -30.05
C TYR A 31 -1.54 -7.94 -30.63
N GLY A 32 -1.30 -7.03 -31.56
CA GLY A 32 0.02 -6.87 -32.20
C GLY A 32 1.11 -6.47 -31.21
N ASN A 33 2.33 -6.99 -31.44
CA ASN A 33 3.49 -6.61 -30.65
C ASN A 33 3.89 -5.16 -30.99
N PRO A 34 3.94 -4.24 -30.02
CA PRO A 34 4.28 -2.83 -30.28
C PRO A 34 5.70 -2.64 -30.82
N SER A 35 6.61 -3.58 -30.63
CA SER A 35 7.98 -3.53 -31.18
C SER A 35 8.05 -3.93 -32.66
N SER A 36 6.99 -4.51 -33.23
CA SER A 36 6.96 -4.91 -34.63
C SER A 36 6.94 -3.71 -35.59
N MET A 37 7.59 -3.87 -36.76
CA MET A 37 7.66 -2.81 -37.77
C MET A 37 6.39 -2.68 -38.63
N HIS A 38 5.57 -3.73 -38.72
CA HIS A 38 4.32 -3.70 -39.48
C HIS A 38 3.23 -2.86 -38.79
N THR A 39 2.31 -2.32 -39.57
CA THR A 39 1.24 -1.42 -39.10
C THR A 39 0.41 -2.02 -37.97
N PHE A 40 0.11 -3.31 -38.02
CA PHE A 40 -0.70 -3.99 -37.01
C PHE A 40 -0.06 -3.94 -35.61
N GLY A 41 1.27 -4.10 -35.50
CA GLY A 41 1.98 -3.88 -34.23
C GLY A 41 2.09 -2.40 -33.86
N GLY A 42 2.27 -1.54 -34.86
CA GLY A 42 2.37 -0.08 -34.65
C GLY A 42 1.09 0.56 -34.08
N GLN A 43 -0.08 -0.01 -34.34
CA GLN A 43 -1.38 0.54 -33.91
C GLN A 43 -1.50 0.69 -32.39
N VAL A 44 -0.85 -0.19 -31.60
CA VAL A 44 -0.94 -0.15 -30.14
C VAL A 44 -0.02 0.89 -29.50
N LYS A 45 0.97 1.42 -30.22
CA LYS A 45 1.95 2.39 -29.68
C LYS A 45 1.29 3.67 -29.16
N GLN A 46 0.31 4.20 -29.90
CA GLN A 46 -0.40 5.41 -29.48
C GLN A 46 -1.21 5.15 -28.20
N ALA A 47 -1.89 4.02 -28.11
CA ALA A 47 -2.65 3.65 -26.92
C ALA A 47 -1.74 3.50 -25.68
N ILE A 48 -0.56 2.91 -25.83
CA ILE A 48 0.45 2.82 -24.76
C ILE A 48 0.94 4.22 -24.36
N ALA A 49 1.16 5.13 -25.31
CA ALA A 49 1.56 6.50 -25.03
C ALA A 49 0.48 7.22 -24.23
N THR A 50 -0.78 7.14 -24.64
CA THR A 50 -1.92 7.72 -23.91
C THR A 50 -2.05 7.15 -22.50
N ALA A 51 -1.93 5.82 -22.34
CA ALA A 51 -1.96 5.20 -21.01
C ALA A 51 -0.84 5.73 -20.10
N ARG A 52 0.34 5.94 -20.65
CA ARG A 52 1.49 6.50 -19.93
C ARG A 52 1.24 7.97 -19.53
N GLU A 53 0.66 8.76 -20.40
CA GLU A 53 0.25 10.14 -20.12
C GLU A 53 -0.79 10.21 -19.01
N GLN A 54 -1.78 9.31 -19.01
CA GLN A 54 -2.80 9.22 -17.96
C GLN A 54 -2.19 8.88 -16.58
N VAL A 55 -1.25 7.93 -16.52
CA VAL A 55 -0.52 7.62 -15.28
C VAL A 55 0.32 8.81 -14.84
N ALA A 56 0.99 9.49 -15.78
CA ALA A 56 1.79 10.66 -15.47
C ALA A 56 0.92 11.82 -14.94
N SER A 57 -0.26 12.06 -15.52
CA SER A 57 -1.22 13.07 -15.08
C SER A 57 -1.63 12.84 -13.62
N LEU A 58 -2.05 11.63 -13.28
CA LEU A 58 -2.44 11.26 -11.90
C LEU A 58 -1.33 11.53 -10.89
N LEU A 59 -0.05 11.41 -11.28
CA LEU A 59 1.10 11.65 -10.42
C LEU A 59 1.61 13.10 -10.46
N GLY A 60 1.09 13.97 -11.36
CA GLY A 60 1.67 15.28 -11.62
C GLY A 60 3.12 15.18 -12.16
N ALA A 61 3.39 14.20 -13.04
CA ALA A 61 4.72 13.87 -13.58
C ALA A 61 4.77 14.07 -15.10
N GLU A 62 5.97 13.91 -15.71
CA GLU A 62 6.11 13.78 -17.15
C GLU A 62 5.97 12.31 -17.60
N ALA A 63 5.38 12.06 -18.77
CA ALA A 63 5.26 10.70 -19.33
C ALA A 63 6.63 10.01 -19.51
N SER A 64 7.70 10.77 -19.71
CA SER A 64 9.05 10.27 -19.82
C SER A 64 9.59 9.68 -18.51
N GLU A 65 9.01 10.01 -17.37
CA GLU A 65 9.38 9.56 -16.04
C GLU A 65 8.67 8.28 -15.62
N ILE A 66 7.65 7.84 -16.37
CA ILE A 66 6.89 6.65 -16.07
C ILE A 66 7.51 5.42 -16.75
N VAL A 67 7.70 4.35 -15.99
CA VAL A 67 8.11 3.02 -16.44
C VAL A 67 7.08 2.00 -15.96
N PHE A 68 6.51 1.24 -16.88
CA PHE A 68 5.55 0.20 -16.52
C PHE A 68 6.25 -1.04 -15.92
N THR A 69 5.65 -1.61 -14.89
CA THR A 69 6.09 -2.82 -14.19
C THR A 69 4.95 -3.82 -14.09
N SER A 70 5.21 -5.02 -13.60
CA SER A 70 4.15 -6.04 -13.42
C SER A 70 3.34 -5.86 -12.13
N CYS A 71 3.89 -5.20 -11.12
CA CYS A 71 3.24 -5.01 -9.81
C CYS A 71 4.08 -4.07 -8.92
N GLY A 72 3.53 -3.71 -7.75
CA GLY A 72 4.26 -2.93 -6.75
C GLY A 72 5.54 -3.62 -6.25
N THR A 73 5.52 -4.94 -6.07
CA THR A 73 6.72 -5.70 -5.65
C THR A 73 7.86 -5.58 -6.65
N GLU A 74 7.58 -5.68 -7.97
CA GLU A 74 8.61 -5.43 -9.00
C GLU A 74 9.10 -3.99 -8.92
N GLY A 75 8.19 -3.01 -8.79
CA GLY A 75 8.53 -1.59 -8.68
C GLY A 75 9.46 -1.29 -7.51
N ASN A 76 9.13 -1.76 -6.31
CA ASN A 76 9.93 -1.60 -5.10
C ASN A 76 11.32 -2.26 -5.25
N ASN A 77 11.37 -3.49 -5.74
CA ASN A 77 12.64 -4.18 -5.97
C ASN A 77 13.51 -3.48 -7.02
N ALA A 78 12.90 -3.02 -8.12
CA ALA A 78 13.60 -2.29 -9.18
C ALA A 78 14.14 -0.96 -8.67
N ALA A 79 13.33 -0.19 -7.93
CA ALA A 79 13.72 1.10 -7.36
C ALA A 79 14.92 0.96 -6.40
N ILE A 80 14.81 0.06 -5.42
CA ILE A 80 15.84 -0.14 -4.39
C ILE A 80 17.15 -0.64 -5.04
N ARG A 81 17.09 -1.68 -5.86
CA ARG A 81 18.31 -2.22 -6.51
C ARG A 81 18.93 -1.24 -7.50
N ALA A 82 18.12 -0.47 -8.24
CA ALA A 82 18.64 0.55 -9.15
C ALA A 82 19.36 1.68 -8.40
N ALA A 83 18.80 2.14 -7.28
CA ALA A 83 19.41 3.15 -6.42
C ALA A 83 20.78 2.70 -5.89
N LEU A 84 20.86 1.47 -5.37
CA LEU A 84 22.11 0.88 -4.88
C LEU A 84 23.15 0.72 -6.01
N ALA A 85 22.72 0.25 -7.18
CA ALA A 85 23.60 0.10 -8.34
C ALA A 85 24.09 1.45 -8.90
N ALA A 86 23.35 2.53 -8.69
CA ALA A 86 23.75 3.88 -9.07
C ALA A 86 24.77 4.49 -8.10
N GLN A 87 24.86 3.98 -6.87
CA GLN A 87 25.76 4.46 -5.81
C GLN A 87 26.60 3.32 -5.20
N PRO A 88 27.48 2.65 -5.99
CA PRO A 88 28.16 1.42 -5.58
C PRO A 88 29.09 1.57 -4.37
N ASN A 89 29.54 2.78 -4.07
CA ASN A 89 30.41 3.08 -2.94
C ASN A 89 29.65 3.33 -1.62
N LYS A 90 28.32 3.39 -1.66
CA LYS A 90 27.48 3.57 -0.48
C LYS A 90 26.79 2.24 -0.14
N ARG A 91 26.76 1.90 1.14
CA ARG A 91 26.30 0.60 1.62
C ARG A 91 25.24 0.68 2.71
N HIS A 92 24.71 1.87 2.98
CA HIS A 92 23.70 2.07 3.99
C HIS A 92 22.33 2.37 3.37
N ILE A 93 21.30 1.75 3.92
CA ILE A 93 19.88 1.90 3.54
C ILE A 93 19.12 2.29 4.80
N VAL A 94 18.21 3.25 4.68
CA VAL A 94 17.25 3.59 5.74
C VAL A 94 15.84 3.25 5.26
N THR A 95 15.06 2.58 6.08
CA THR A 95 13.66 2.23 5.83
C THR A 95 12.88 2.25 7.14
N THR A 96 11.56 1.93 7.12
CA THR A 96 10.78 1.87 8.36
C THR A 96 10.49 0.44 8.79
N ALA A 97 10.21 0.23 10.08
CA ALA A 97 9.82 -1.07 10.61
C ALA A 97 8.42 -1.53 10.15
N VAL A 98 7.64 -0.63 9.55
CA VAL A 98 6.24 -0.87 9.16
C VAL A 98 6.03 -0.98 7.65
N GLU A 99 7.10 -1.12 6.88
CA GLU A 99 7.04 -1.29 5.42
C GLU A 99 6.31 -2.56 5.00
N HIS A 100 5.83 -2.56 3.76
CA HIS A 100 5.31 -3.77 3.13
C HIS A 100 6.41 -4.84 2.96
N ALA A 101 6.03 -6.11 3.00
CA ALA A 101 6.95 -7.24 2.84
C ALA A 101 7.85 -7.16 1.60
N ALA A 102 7.41 -6.51 0.51
CA ALA A 102 8.21 -6.29 -0.70
C ALA A 102 9.45 -5.42 -0.47
N VAL A 103 9.43 -4.54 0.54
CA VAL A 103 10.56 -3.72 0.97
C VAL A 103 11.33 -4.42 2.09
N LEU A 104 10.64 -4.84 3.17
CA LEU A 104 11.31 -5.45 4.35
C LEU A 104 12.11 -6.71 3.98
N ASN A 105 11.51 -7.63 3.20
CA ASN A 105 12.21 -8.87 2.85
C ASN A 105 13.38 -8.62 1.90
N LEU A 106 13.29 -7.60 1.04
CA LEU A 106 14.42 -7.19 0.22
C LEU A 106 15.52 -6.59 1.09
N CYS A 107 15.21 -5.72 2.05
CA CYS A 107 16.18 -5.15 2.98
C CYS A 107 16.90 -6.25 3.78
N LYS A 108 16.18 -7.20 4.36
CA LYS A 108 16.75 -8.38 5.05
C LYS A 108 17.66 -9.21 4.13
N LYS A 109 17.36 -9.31 2.85
CA LYS A 109 18.23 -9.96 1.88
C LYS A 109 19.49 -9.14 1.60
N LEU A 110 19.37 -7.82 1.48
CA LEU A 110 20.49 -6.91 1.25
C LEU A 110 21.46 -6.88 2.42
N GLU A 111 20.98 -7.02 3.67
CA GLU A 111 21.84 -7.21 4.85
C GLU A 111 22.79 -8.42 4.66
N LYS A 112 22.25 -9.56 4.17
CA LYS A 112 23.04 -10.75 3.85
C LYS A 112 24.00 -10.55 2.66
N GLU A 113 23.74 -9.53 1.82
CA GLU A 113 24.59 -9.11 0.72
C GLU A 113 25.64 -8.04 1.16
N GLY A 114 25.71 -7.73 2.47
CA GLY A 114 26.72 -6.83 3.06
C GLY A 114 26.32 -5.35 3.06
N TYR A 115 25.03 -5.04 2.97
CA TYR A 115 24.49 -3.70 3.22
C TYR A 115 24.14 -3.55 4.71
N THR A 116 24.29 -2.34 5.23
CA THR A 116 23.73 -1.96 6.55
C THR A 116 22.34 -1.40 6.34
N VAL A 117 21.36 -1.85 7.13
CA VAL A 117 19.98 -1.35 7.06
C VAL A 117 19.57 -0.79 8.42
N THR A 118 19.12 0.46 8.44
CA THR A 118 18.45 1.05 9.60
C THR A 118 16.95 1.00 9.39
N TYR A 119 16.24 0.42 10.35
CA TYR A 119 14.78 0.37 10.40
C TYR A 119 14.27 1.40 11.39
N LEU A 120 13.75 2.52 10.91
CA LEU A 120 13.17 3.57 11.76
C LEU A 120 11.97 3.02 12.52
N SER A 121 11.89 3.38 13.79
CA SER A 121 10.75 3.07 14.64
C SER A 121 9.53 3.94 14.29
N VAL A 122 8.37 3.57 14.82
CA VAL A 122 7.16 4.39 14.79
C VAL A 122 6.60 4.52 16.21
N ASN A 123 5.92 5.62 16.47
CA ASN A 123 5.22 5.82 17.74
C ASN A 123 3.89 5.03 17.79
N GLY A 124 3.18 5.10 18.91
CA GLY A 124 1.89 4.41 19.11
C GLY A 124 0.77 4.81 18.13
N GLN A 125 0.97 5.89 17.37
CA GLN A 125 0.07 6.33 16.30
C GLN A 125 0.58 5.96 14.89
N GLY A 126 1.73 5.27 14.80
CA GLY A 126 2.30 4.82 13.54
C GLY A 126 3.10 5.88 12.78
N GLN A 127 3.49 6.98 13.41
CA GLN A 127 4.28 8.05 12.82
C GLN A 127 5.77 7.83 13.10
N ILE A 128 6.64 8.15 12.15
CA ILE A 128 8.10 8.16 12.34
C ILE A 128 8.55 9.44 13.05
N ASP A 129 9.69 9.35 13.73
CA ASP A 129 10.41 10.49 14.27
C ASP A 129 11.39 11.02 13.20
N LEU A 130 11.27 12.29 12.83
CA LEU A 130 12.14 12.92 11.84
C LEU A 130 13.55 13.20 12.39
N ASP A 131 13.69 13.37 13.69
CA ASP A 131 15.01 13.53 14.33
C ASP A 131 15.76 12.17 14.33
N GLU A 132 15.05 11.03 14.56
CA GLU A 132 15.60 9.69 14.38
C GLU A 132 16.03 9.45 12.94
N LEU A 133 15.21 9.85 11.95
CA LEU A 133 15.58 9.79 10.54
C LEU A 133 16.87 10.56 10.28
N GLU A 134 16.93 11.83 10.66
CA GLU A 134 18.09 12.69 10.40
C GLU A 134 19.36 12.14 11.07
N ALA A 135 19.27 11.71 12.33
CA ALA A 135 20.37 11.09 13.05
C ALA A 135 20.87 9.77 12.42
N SER A 136 20.01 9.06 11.70
CA SER A 136 20.38 7.81 11.01
C SER A 136 21.13 8.03 9.69
N LEU A 137 21.02 9.22 9.10
CA LEU A 137 21.60 9.52 7.79
C LEU A 137 23.10 9.82 7.88
N THR A 138 23.85 9.30 6.93
CA THR A 138 25.31 9.52 6.81
C THR A 138 25.71 9.73 5.35
N GLY A 139 26.94 10.18 5.12
CA GLY A 139 27.50 10.23 3.76
C GLY A 139 27.57 8.87 3.05
N GLY A 140 27.46 7.76 3.80
CA GLY A 140 27.38 6.38 3.27
C GLY A 140 25.96 5.92 2.96
N THR A 141 24.93 6.71 3.24
CA THR A 141 23.53 6.36 2.93
C THR A 141 23.29 6.46 1.43
N ALA A 142 22.95 5.32 0.81
CA ALA A 142 22.64 5.23 -0.61
C ALA A 142 21.18 5.54 -0.91
N LEU A 143 20.29 5.06 -0.02
CA LEU A 143 18.85 5.05 -0.23
C LEU A 143 18.12 5.25 1.07
N VAL A 144 17.07 6.04 1.02
CA VAL A 144 15.95 6.02 1.98
C VAL A 144 14.71 5.51 1.27
N SER A 145 14.06 4.49 1.81
CA SER A 145 12.83 3.90 1.25
C SER A 145 11.75 3.90 2.31
N VAL A 146 10.70 4.69 2.11
CA VAL A 146 9.58 4.84 3.06
C VAL A 146 8.27 4.72 2.30
N MET A 147 7.27 4.04 2.87
CA MET A 147 5.95 4.03 2.27
C MET A 147 5.26 5.40 2.41
N TYR A 148 4.43 5.76 1.43
CA TYR A 148 3.64 6.99 1.51
C TYR A 148 2.53 6.88 2.56
N ALA A 149 1.87 5.72 2.58
CA ALA A 149 0.81 5.43 3.54
C ALA A 149 0.79 3.94 3.90
N ASN A 150 0.55 3.66 5.17
CA ASN A 150 0.53 2.28 5.65
C ASN A 150 -0.74 1.54 5.20
N ASN A 151 -0.58 0.33 4.69
CA ASN A 151 -1.66 -0.50 4.15
C ASN A 151 -2.58 -1.10 5.22
N GLU A 152 -2.17 -1.10 6.50
CA GLU A 152 -2.94 -1.68 7.59
C GLU A 152 -3.67 -0.61 8.42
N THR A 153 -2.97 0.43 8.84
CA THR A 153 -3.53 1.52 9.66
C THR A 153 -4.04 2.70 8.83
N GLY A 154 -3.58 2.81 7.59
CA GLY A 154 -3.86 3.96 6.73
C GLY A 154 -3.01 5.20 7.04
N VAL A 155 -2.16 5.20 8.05
CA VAL A 155 -1.34 6.36 8.46
C VAL A 155 -0.51 6.87 7.29
N ILE A 156 -0.56 8.18 7.03
CA ILE A 156 0.20 8.87 5.99
C ILE A 156 1.51 9.39 6.59
N PHE A 157 2.62 9.13 5.91
CA PHE A 157 3.93 9.62 6.29
C PHE A 157 4.21 11.00 5.69
N PRO A 158 4.96 11.89 6.37
CA PRO A 158 5.27 13.24 5.89
C PRO A 158 6.38 13.21 4.82
N VAL A 159 6.11 12.57 3.67
CA VAL A 159 7.10 12.23 2.63
C VAL A 159 7.86 13.44 2.08
N GLU A 160 7.22 14.61 1.98
CA GLU A 160 7.91 15.81 1.49
C GLU A 160 8.97 16.33 2.48
N ARG A 161 8.68 16.26 3.79
CA ARG A 161 9.65 16.62 4.82
C ARG A 161 10.79 15.60 4.89
N ILE A 162 10.45 14.31 4.80
CA ILE A 162 11.44 13.22 4.70
C ILE A 162 12.38 13.48 3.53
N GLY A 163 11.82 13.75 2.35
CA GLY A 163 12.61 13.96 1.15
C GLY A 163 13.50 15.20 1.21
N GLN A 164 13.06 16.28 1.88
CA GLN A 164 13.90 17.44 2.14
C GLN A 164 15.15 17.08 2.95
N ILE A 165 14.98 16.36 4.07
CA ILE A 165 16.07 15.86 4.90
C ILE A 165 17.00 14.94 4.09
N VAL A 166 16.44 13.95 3.40
CA VAL A 166 17.22 12.96 2.63
C VAL A 166 18.10 13.61 1.55
N LYS A 167 17.57 14.67 0.92
CA LYS A 167 18.29 15.41 -0.14
C LYS A 167 19.58 16.06 0.36
N GLU A 168 19.62 16.52 1.61
CA GLU A 168 20.81 17.15 2.20
C GLU A 168 21.98 16.17 2.33
N TYR A 169 21.68 14.87 2.47
CA TYR A 169 22.69 13.81 2.57
C TYR A 169 23.05 13.16 1.23
N GLY A 170 22.41 13.60 0.13
CA GLY A 170 22.68 13.08 -1.21
C GLY A 170 22.33 11.59 -1.36
N ALA A 171 21.39 11.10 -0.60
CA ALA A 171 20.78 9.77 -0.76
C ALA A 171 19.64 9.83 -1.78
N ILE A 172 19.33 8.69 -2.43
CA ILE A 172 18.14 8.56 -3.29
C ILE A 172 16.92 8.34 -2.39
N PHE A 173 15.81 9.02 -2.72
CA PHE A 173 14.56 8.87 -1.99
C PHE A 173 13.54 8.06 -2.80
N HIS A 174 13.22 6.87 -2.32
CA HIS A 174 12.17 6.00 -2.87
C HIS A 174 10.95 6.00 -1.96
N VAL A 175 9.77 6.06 -2.59
CA VAL A 175 8.48 5.99 -1.89
C VAL A 175 7.63 4.85 -2.45
N ASP A 176 7.24 3.91 -1.59
CA ASP A 176 6.15 2.97 -1.89
C ASP A 176 4.80 3.68 -1.74
N ALA A 177 4.23 4.14 -2.85
CA ALA A 177 2.95 4.84 -2.87
C ALA A 177 1.77 3.94 -3.29
N VAL A 178 1.93 2.62 -3.21
CA VAL A 178 0.92 1.64 -3.63
C VAL A 178 -0.43 1.88 -2.97
N GLN A 179 -0.46 2.34 -1.73
CA GLN A 179 -1.72 2.65 -1.03
C GLN A 179 -2.17 4.11 -1.17
N ALA A 180 -1.30 5.02 -1.59
CA ALA A 180 -1.59 6.45 -1.64
C ALA A 180 -2.14 6.91 -3.00
N VAL A 181 -1.57 6.39 -4.10
CA VAL A 181 -1.96 6.80 -5.47
C VAL A 181 -3.47 6.61 -5.67
N GLY A 182 -4.13 7.65 -6.21
CA GLY A 182 -5.58 7.69 -6.43
C GLY A 182 -6.44 7.85 -5.18
N LYS A 183 -5.83 8.03 -3.98
CA LYS A 183 -6.53 8.30 -2.72
C LYS A 183 -6.13 9.63 -2.09
N VAL A 184 -4.93 10.10 -2.39
CA VAL A 184 -4.44 11.43 -2.03
C VAL A 184 -3.85 12.12 -3.25
N PRO A 185 -3.94 13.46 -3.36
CA PRO A 185 -3.30 14.20 -4.44
C PRO A 185 -1.79 14.05 -4.39
N LEU A 186 -1.17 13.88 -5.56
CA LEU A 186 0.28 13.80 -5.73
C LEU A 186 0.74 14.85 -6.76
N ASP A 187 1.93 15.43 -6.55
CA ASP A 187 2.54 16.37 -7.49
C ASP A 187 4.06 16.13 -7.56
N MET A 188 4.45 15.23 -8.45
CA MET A 188 5.85 14.86 -8.60
C MET A 188 6.73 15.97 -9.17
N LYS A 189 6.15 16.99 -9.81
CA LYS A 189 6.92 18.16 -10.30
C LYS A 189 7.49 18.96 -9.14
N ASN A 190 6.73 19.13 -8.07
CA ASN A 190 7.09 19.92 -6.91
C ASN A 190 7.58 19.07 -5.72
N SER A 191 7.55 17.74 -5.84
CA SER A 191 8.01 16.80 -4.81
C SER A 191 9.53 16.65 -4.80
N THR A 192 10.06 16.13 -3.69
CA THR A 192 11.47 15.72 -3.55
C THR A 192 11.71 14.24 -3.82
N ILE A 193 10.67 13.46 -4.11
CA ILE A 193 10.73 12.02 -4.35
C ILE A 193 11.49 11.72 -5.65
N ASP A 194 12.49 10.85 -5.60
CA ASP A 194 13.28 10.42 -6.77
C ASP A 194 12.65 9.23 -7.50
N LEU A 195 12.11 8.29 -6.73
CA LEU A 195 11.49 7.03 -7.22
C LEU A 195 10.17 6.81 -6.49
N LEU A 196 9.10 6.48 -7.23
CA LEU A 196 7.81 6.19 -6.61
C LEU A 196 7.17 4.96 -7.26
N THR A 197 6.74 4.01 -6.43
CA THR A 197 6.11 2.76 -6.86
C THR A 197 4.60 2.82 -6.72
N LEU A 198 3.87 2.34 -7.73
CA LEU A 198 2.43 2.12 -7.67
C LEU A 198 2.03 0.75 -8.22
N SER A 199 0.82 0.27 -7.88
CA SER A 199 0.28 -1.01 -8.34
C SER A 199 -1.17 -0.86 -8.81
N GLY A 200 -1.46 -1.33 -10.02
CA GLY A 200 -2.75 -1.13 -10.68
C GLY A 200 -3.92 -1.75 -9.92
N HIS A 201 -3.74 -2.91 -9.29
CA HIS A 201 -4.82 -3.59 -8.58
C HIS A 201 -5.26 -2.87 -7.28
N LYS A 202 -4.66 -1.77 -6.91
CA LYS A 202 -5.12 -0.86 -5.85
C LYS A 202 -5.92 0.34 -6.40
N LEU A 203 -5.95 0.47 -7.74
CA LEU A 203 -6.61 1.55 -8.49
C LEU A 203 -7.77 1.04 -9.35
N HIS A 204 -8.33 -0.13 -9.06
CA HIS A 204 -9.36 -0.78 -9.89
C HIS A 204 -8.88 -1.20 -11.29
N ALA A 205 -7.57 -1.36 -11.50
CA ALA A 205 -6.99 -2.06 -12.64
C ALA A 205 -6.79 -3.55 -12.34
N PRO A 206 -6.53 -4.40 -13.35
CA PRO A 206 -6.23 -5.80 -13.12
C PRO A 206 -4.93 -6.00 -12.33
N LYS A 207 -4.79 -7.18 -11.72
CA LYS A 207 -3.53 -7.68 -11.18
C LYS A 207 -2.54 -7.89 -12.33
N GLY A 208 -1.23 -7.84 -12.04
CA GLY A 208 -0.20 -8.07 -13.07
C GLY A 208 0.22 -6.82 -13.83
N ILE A 209 -0.12 -5.62 -13.32
CA ILE A 209 0.34 -4.34 -13.85
C ILE A 209 0.62 -3.33 -12.73
N GLY A 210 1.65 -2.53 -12.88
CA GLY A 210 2.04 -1.42 -12.03
C GLY A 210 2.89 -0.40 -12.79
N ALA A 211 3.38 0.60 -12.09
CA ALA A 211 4.32 1.55 -12.66
C ALA A 211 5.34 2.02 -11.61
N LEU A 212 6.48 2.45 -12.09
CA LEU A 212 7.54 3.10 -11.35
C LEU A 212 7.75 4.50 -11.96
N TYR A 213 7.59 5.53 -11.14
CA TYR A 213 8.06 6.87 -11.45
C TYR A 213 9.57 6.94 -11.19
N ILE A 214 10.30 7.50 -12.15
CA ILE A 214 11.73 7.74 -12.07
C ILE A 214 11.98 9.19 -12.45
N ARG A 215 12.33 10.03 -11.47
CA ARG A 215 12.60 11.45 -11.69
C ARG A 215 13.67 11.63 -12.76
N LYS A 216 13.46 12.60 -13.61
CA LYS A 216 14.44 13.00 -14.64
C LYS A 216 15.78 13.35 -14.01
N GLY A 217 16.86 12.74 -14.53
CA GLY A 217 18.21 12.92 -14.01
C GLY A 217 18.65 11.86 -12.98
N VAL A 218 17.73 11.09 -12.41
CA VAL A 218 18.09 9.98 -11.53
C VAL A 218 18.73 8.85 -12.35
N ARG A 219 19.91 8.41 -11.95
CA ARG A 219 20.56 7.25 -12.57
C ARG A 219 19.81 5.97 -12.20
N PHE A 220 19.35 5.27 -13.21
CA PHE A 220 18.55 4.05 -13.04
C PHE A 220 19.19 2.90 -13.82
N ARG A 221 19.44 1.78 -13.14
CA ARG A 221 19.89 0.53 -13.76
C ARG A 221 18.74 -0.47 -13.73
N PRO A 222 18.38 -1.08 -14.89
CA PRO A 222 17.23 -1.98 -14.96
C PRO A 222 17.45 -3.24 -14.11
N LEU A 223 16.39 -3.66 -13.40
CA LEU A 223 16.35 -4.94 -12.70
C LEU A 223 16.19 -6.09 -13.70
N LEU A 224 15.26 -5.96 -14.64
CA LEU A 224 15.02 -6.93 -15.71
C LEU A 224 15.80 -6.51 -16.95
N ILE A 225 16.76 -7.34 -17.34
CA ILE A 225 17.66 -7.10 -18.46
C ILE A 225 17.19 -7.91 -19.66
N GLY A 226 17.19 -7.30 -20.87
CA GLY A 226 16.76 -7.95 -22.12
C GLY A 226 16.66 -6.96 -23.27
N GLY A 227 15.48 -6.89 -23.91
CA GLY A 227 15.20 -5.95 -25.01
C GLY A 227 15.11 -4.49 -24.56
N HIS A 228 14.84 -3.60 -25.52
CA HIS A 228 14.83 -2.15 -25.30
C HIS A 228 13.48 -1.57 -24.88
N GLN A 229 12.52 -2.42 -24.43
CA GLN A 229 11.23 -1.96 -23.92
C GLN A 229 11.42 -0.96 -22.78
N GLU A 230 10.43 -0.14 -22.54
CA GLU A 230 10.48 0.92 -21.53
C GLU A 230 11.75 1.80 -21.63
N ARG A 231 12.22 2.04 -22.84
CA ARG A 231 13.45 2.83 -23.13
C ARG A 231 14.69 2.23 -22.46
N GLY A 232 14.76 0.88 -22.41
CA GLY A 232 15.85 0.12 -21.78
C GLY A 232 15.83 0.11 -20.26
N ARG A 233 14.76 0.63 -19.63
CA ARG A 233 14.63 0.67 -18.16
C ARG A 233 13.94 -0.58 -17.59
N ARG A 234 13.17 -1.31 -18.44
CA ARG A 234 12.52 -2.56 -18.06
C ARG A 234 12.29 -3.41 -19.32
N ALA A 235 12.98 -4.51 -19.43
CA ALA A 235 12.87 -5.39 -20.59
C ALA A 235 11.66 -6.35 -20.49
N GLY A 236 11.31 -6.95 -21.62
CA GLY A 236 10.19 -7.88 -21.77
C GLY A 236 9.03 -7.28 -22.54
N THR A 237 8.36 -8.12 -23.34
CA THR A 237 7.21 -7.73 -24.16
C THR A 237 6.16 -7.03 -23.29
N GLU A 238 5.66 -5.91 -23.79
CA GLU A 238 4.68 -5.09 -23.08
C GLU A 238 3.35 -5.83 -22.92
N ASN A 239 2.83 -5.83 -21.71
CA ASN A 239 1.48 -6.29 -21.38
C ASN A 239 0.47 -5.23 -21.84
N VAL A 240 0.27 -5.10 -23.16
CA VAL A 240 -0.54 -4.03 -23.76
C VAL A 240 -1.91 -3.89 -23.09
N PRO A 241 -2.71 -4.97 -22.93
CA PRO A 241 -4.01 -4.85 -22.27
C PRO A 241 -3.90 -4.29 -20.83
N GLY A 242 -2.90 -4.75 -20.07
CA GLY A 242 -2.64 -4.27 -18.73
C GLY A 242 -2.20 -2.80 -18.67
N LEU A 243 -1.39 -2.35 -19.65
CA LEU A 243 -0.96 -0.94 -19.75
C LEU A 243 -2.16 -0.03 -19.98
N ILE A 244 -3.03 -0.38 -20.93
CA ILE A 244 -4.24 0.38 -21.24
C ILE A 244 -5.19 0.39 -20.03
N ALA A 245 -5.35 -0.74 -19.38
CA ALA A 245 -6.14 -0.85 -18.15
C ALA A 245 -5.62 0.06 -17.05
N LEU A 246 -4.29 0.11 -16.83
CA LEU A 246 -3.69 0.99 -15.83
C LEU A 246 -3.87 2.48 -16.18
N GLY A 247 -3.70 2.86 -17.45
CA GLY A 247 -3.95 4.23 -17.90
C GLY A 247 -5.40 4.66 -17.66
N LYS A 248 -6.37 3.84 -18.08
CA LYS A 248 -7.80 4.13 -17.84
C LYS A 248 -8.12 4.20 -16.35
N ALA A 249 -7.58 3.28 -15.53
CA ALA A 249 -7.75 3.32 -14.09
C ALA A 249 -7.14 4.57 -13.45
N ALA A 250 -6.01 5.05 -13.97
CA ALA A 250 -5.39 6.28 -13.52
C ALA A 250 -6.25 7.51 -13.80
N ALA A 251 -6.83 7.61 -15.01
CA ALA A 251 -7.74 8.69 -15.37
C ALA A 251 -8.99 8.70 -14.45
N LEU A 252 -9.62 7.54 -14.23
CA LEU A 252 -10.76 7.42 -13.31
C LEU A 252 -10.38 7.72 -11.85
N ALA A 253 -9.16 7.39 -11.43
CA ALA A 253 -8.70 7.70 -10.09
C ALA A 253 -8.47 9.21 -9.91
N GLU A 254 -7.97 9.91 -10.93
CA GLU A 254 -7.81 11.37 -10.92
C GLU A 254 -9.17 12.08 -10.82
N GLU A 255 -10.18 11.65 -11.56
CA GLU A 255 -11.55 12.12 -11.44
C GLU A 255 -12.12 11.85 -10.03
N HIS A 256 -11.84 10.68 -9.45
CA HIS A 256 -12.32 10.31 -8.12
C HIS A 256 -11.71 11.17 -6.99
N LEU A 257 -10.49 11.66 -7.13
CA LEU A 257 -9.87 12.52 -6.12
C LEU A 257 -10.74 13.73 -5.75
N VAL A 258 -11.57 14.22 -6.67
CA VAL A 258 -12.52 15.33 -6.42
C VAL A 258 -13.63 14.92 -5.43
N THR A 259 -13.97 13.64 -5.37
CA THR A 259 -15.07 13.10 -4.55
C THR A 259 -14.60 12.26 -3.35
N VAL A 260 -13.31 12.16 -3.13
CA VAL A 260 -12.70 11.30 -2.09
C VAL A 260 -13.20 11.62 -0.67
N GLU A 261 -13.70 12.82 -0.45
CA GLU A 261 -14.30 13.25 0.83
C GLU A 261 -15.57 12.45 1.18
N GLN A 262 -16.30 11.94 0.19
CA GLN A 262 -17.46 11.08 0.43
C GLN A 262 -17.01 9.73 1.02
N GLU A 263 -15.90 9.19 0.53
CA GLU A 263 -15.30 7.95 1.05
C GLU A 263 -14.81 8.13 2.49
N ARG A 264 -14.19 9.29 2.80
CA ARG A 264 -13.81 9.67 4.16
C ARG A 264 -15.01 9.69 5.10
N LYS A 265 -16.12 10.32 4.70
CA LYS A 265 -17.35 10.36 5.50
C LYS A 265 -17.91 8.97 5.78
N LEU A 266 -17.87 8.05 4.82
CA LEU A 266 -18.32 6.68 5.02
C LEU A 266 -17.40 5.92 5.99
N ARG A 267 -16.08 6.08 5.84
CA ARG A 267 -15.09 5.53 6.76
C ARG A 267 -15.32 6.06 8.20
N ASP A 268 -15.51 7.37 8.36
CA ASP A 268 -15.73 8.00 9.66
C ASP A 268 -17.06 7.55 10.28
N ARG A 269 -18.13 7.37 9.46
CA ARG A 269 -19.39 6.78 9.90
C ARG A 269 -19.22 5.39 10.43
N LEU A 270 -18.49 4.53 9.70
CA LEU A 270 -18.18 3.15 10.12
C LEU A 270 -17.42 3.15 11.44
N GLU A 271 -16.35 3.90 11.51
CA GLU A 271 -15.46 3.96 12.68
C GLU A 271 -16.19 4.47 13.91
N SER A 272 -16.81 5.66 13.83
CA SER A 272 -17.52 6.24 14.96
C SER A 272 -18.70 5.38 15.41
N GLY A 273 -19.41 4.76 14.46
CA GLY A 273 -20.49 3.83 14.76
C GLY A 273 -20.02 2.58 15.50
N LEU A 274 -18.92 1.95 15.06
CA LEU A 274 -18.36 0.76 15.73
C LEU A 274 -17.83 1.10 17.14
N LEU A 275 -17.15 2.23 17.30
CA LEU A 275 -16.67 2.69 18.61
C LEU A 275 -17.83 3.02 19.59
N GLY A 276 -18.92 3.58 19.08
CA GLY A 276 -20.09 3.91 19.90
C GLY A 276 -20.95 2.70 20.28
N LEU A 277 -20.97 1.66 19.45
CA LEU A 277 -21.79 0.47 19.63
C LEU A 277 -21.08 -0.67 20.38
N ILE A 278 -19.75 -0.68 20.35
CA ILE A 278 -18.94 -1.82 20.85
C ILE A 278 -17.98 -1.31 21.93
N PRO A 279 -18.24 -1.58 23.21
CA PRO A 279 -17.30 -1.27 24.29
C PRO A 279 -15.91 -1.94 24.04
N ASP A 280 -14.85 -1.34 24.57
CA ASP A 280 -13.46 -1.86 24.42
C ASP A 280 -13.02 -2.03 22.95
N ALA A 281 -13.59 -1.27 22.04
CA ALA A 281 -13.06 -1.08 20.69
C ALA A 281 -12.15 0.16 20.67
N VAL A 282 -11.01 0.06 19.98
CA VAL A 282 -10.01 1.14 19.86
C VAL A 282 -9.54 1.30 18.43
N VAL A 283 -9.27 2.52 17.98
CA VAL A 283 -8.68 2.79 16.67
C VAL A 283 -7.16 2.61 16.74
N ASN A 284 -6.59 1.90 15.78
CA ASN A 284 -5.16 1.73 15.61
C ASN A 284 -4.63 2.70 14.54
N GLY A 285 -3.60 3.46 14.89
CA GLY A 285 -2.97 4.45 14.01
C GLY A 285 -3.38 5.89 14.32
N HIS A 286 -3.03 6.82 13.40
CA HIS A 286 -3.27 8.25 13.63
C HIS A 286 -4.70 8.64 13.29
N PRO A 287 -5.38 9.45 14.12
CA PRO A 287 -6.80 9.76 13.93
C PRO A 287 -7.07 10.70 12.75
N ILE A 288 -6.08 11.50 12.32
CA ILE A 288 -6.25 12.55 11.28
C ILE A 288 -5.37 12.25 10.06
N GLU A 289 -4.04 12.10 10.26
CA GLU A 289 -3.07 11.90 9.19
C GLU A 289 -3.14 10.47 8.65
N ARG A 290 -4.21 10.18 7.91
CA ARG A 290 -4.47 8.83 7.36
C ARG A 290 -5.29 8.87 6.06
N LEU A 291 -5.21 7.78 5.32
CA LEU A 291 -5.96 7.58 4.08
C LEU A 291 -7.48 7.75 4.31
N PRO A 292 -8.20 8.31 3.35
CA PRO A 292 -9.65 8.54 3.47
C PRO A 292 -10.46 7.25 3.58
N ASN A 293 -9.95 6.15 3.03
CA ASN A 293 -10.69 4.89 2.88
C ASN A 293 -10.40 3.83 3.95
N THR A 294 -9.47 4.07 4.88
CA THR A 294 -8.95 3.00 5.74
C THR A 294 -9.19 3.32 7.20
N THR A 295 -9.72 2.34 7.94
CA THR A 295 -9.71 2.31 9.39
C THR A 295 -9.29 0.94 9.89
N ASN A 296 -8.54 0.91 10.99
CA ASN A 296 -8.11 -0.31 11.68
C ASN A 296 -8.61 -0.22 13.12
N ILE A 297 -9.42 -1.19 13.54
CA ILE A 297 -10.06 -1.19 14.85
C ILE A 297 -9.71 -2.47 15.58
N GLY A 298 -9.14 -2.34 16.77
CA GLY A 298 -8.89 -3.43 17.71
C GLY A 298 -10.11 -3.68 18.59
N PHE A 299 -10.63 -4.89 18.60
CA PHE A 299 -11.72 -5.37 19.47
C PHE A 299 -11.08 -6.24 20.55
N LYS A 300 -10.93 -5.69 21.77
CA LYS A 300 -10.23 -6.37 22.84
C LYS A 300 -10.88 -7.72 23.21
N TYR A 301 -10.01 -8.64 23.68
CA TYR A 301 -10.37 -9.94 24.27
C TYR A 301 -10.91 -11.00 23.30
N ILE A 302 -10.77 -10.80 22.00
CA ILE A 302 -11.19 -11.76 20.96
C ILE A 302 -10.17 -11.80 19.81
N GLU A 303 -10.20 -12.90 19.08
CA GLU A 303 -9.32 -13.12 17.93
C GLU A 303 -9.92 -12.55 16.65
N GLY A 304 -9.12 -11.79 15.89
CA GLY A 304 -9.52 -11.18 14.63
C GLY A 304 -9.94 -12.21 13.57
N GLU A 305 -9.29 -13.39 13.53
CA GLU A 305 -9.70 -14.47 12.62
C GLU A 305 -11.12 -14.94 12.90
N ALA A 306 -11.49 -15.08 14.19
CA ALA A 306 -12.85 -15.45 14.59
C ALA A 306 -13.88 -14.39 14.19
N ILE A 307 -13.50 -13.09 14.27
CA ILE A 307 -14.33 -11.99 13.76
C ILE A 307 -14.51 -12.12 12.26
N LEU A 308 -13.42 -12.30 11.48
CA LEU A 308 -13.47 -12.40 10.02
C LEU A 308 -14.30 -13.60 9.55
N LEU A 309 -14.14 -14.76 10.17
CA LEU A 309 -14.94 -15.96 9.88
C LEU A 309 -16.44 -15.72 10.16
N SER A 310 -16.74 -15.00 11.26
CA SER A 310 -18.12 -14.64 11.59
C SER A 310 -18.71 -13.64 10.58
N LEU A 311 -17.95 -12.59 10.22
CA LEU A 311 -18.38 -11.62 9.20
C LEU A 311 -18.63 -12.26 7.84
N ASN A 312 -17.80 -13.23 7.45
CA ASN A 312 -17.96 -13.96 6.19
C ASN A 312 -19.32 -14.71 6.11
N GLN A 313 -19.87 -15.17 7.24
CA GLN A 313 -21.22 -15.80 7.27
C GLN A 313 -22.32 -14.78 6.90
N TYR A 314 -22.09 -13.50 7.12
CA TYR A 314 -22.98 -12.40 6.75
C TYR A 314 -22.66 -11.80 5.37
N GLY A 315 -21.69 -12.37 4.63
CA GLY A 315 -21.25 -11.85 3.34
C GLY A 315 -20.43 -10.57 3.43
N ILE A 316 -19.79 -10.30 4.58
CA ILE A 316 -18.94 -9.12 4.80
C ILE A 316 -17.47 -9.54 4.75
N CYS A 317 -16.71 -8.93 3.85
CA CYS A 317 -15.28 -9.15 3.65
C CYS A 317 -14.46 -8.01 4.26
N ALA A 318 -13.58 -8.33 5.21
CA ALA A 318 -12.60 -7.43 5.83
C ALA A 318 -11.28 -8.18 6.02
N SER A 319 -10.26 -7.55 6.64
CA SER A 319 -8.94 -8.17 6.84
C SER A 319 -8.42 -7.95 8.25
N SER A 320 -7.59 -8.86 8.76
CA SER A 320 -6.86 -8.71 10.02
C SER A 320 -5.55 -7.90 9.88
N GLY A 321 -5.33 -7.25 8.74
CA GLY A 321 -4.06 -6.53 8.48
C GLY A 321 -2.91 -7.45 8.06
N SER A 322 -2.77 -8.61 8.68
CA SER A 322 -1.74 -9.62 8.36
C SER A 322 -2.06 -10.54 7.18
N ALA A 323 -2.94 -10.12 6.25
CA ALA A 323 -3.41 -10.94 5.12
C ALA A 323 -2.27 -11.51 4.22
N CYS A 324 -1.08 -10.94 4.26
CA CYS A 324 0.08 -11.44 3.50
C CYS A 324 0.84 -12.60 4.19
N THR A 325 0.51 -12.92 5.44
CA THR A 325 1.10 -14.03 6.21
C THR A 325 0.04 -15.08 6.57
N SER A 326 -0.93 -15.31 5.68
CA SER A 326 -1.98 -16.33 5.85
C SER A 326 -1.33 -17.70 6.15
N GLY A 327 -1.43 -18.14 7.41
CA GLY A 327 -0.81 -19.35 7.94
C GLY A 327 0.11 -19.15 9.15
N SER A 328 0.43 -17.92 9.54
CA SER A 328 1.16 -17.61 10.77
C SER A 328 0.17 -17.05 11.80
N LEU A 329 0.18 -17.65 12.99
CA LEU A 329 -0.56 -17.16 14.18
C LEU A 329 0.08 -15.89 14.77
N GLU A 330 1.15 -15.37 14.15
CA GLU A 330 1.83 -14.18 14.64
C GLU A 330 1.06 -12.91 14.28
N PRO A 331 0.91 -11.97 15.22
CA PRO A 331 0.27 -10.68 14.95
C PRO A 331 1.08 -9.86 13.94
N SER A 332 0.41 -8.91 13.29
CA SER A 332 1.01 -8.01 12.31
C SER A 332 2.27 -7.33 12.86
N HIS A 333 3.35 -7.32 12.07
CA HIS A 333 4.57 -6.59 12.41
C HIS A 333 4.32 -5.07 12.51
N VAL A 334 3.36 -4.54 11.74
CA VAL A 334 2.95 -3.13 11.80
C VAL A 334 2.35 -2.81 13.16
N LEU A 335 1.33 -3.57 13.58
CA LEU A 335 0.66 -3.33 14.86
C LEU A 335 1.59 -3.57 16.06
N ARG A 336 2.53 -4.53 15.95
CA ARG A 336 3.60 -4.72 16.96
C ARG A 336 4.52 -3.50 17.03
N ALA A 337 4.89 -2.94 15.89
CA ALA A 337 5.75 -1.75 15.86
C ALA A 337 5.09 -0.51 16.48
N LEU A 338 3.75 -0.43 16.48
CA LEU A 338 3.01 0.60 17.20
C LEU A 338 3.02 0.40 18.73
N GLY A 339 3.53 -0.73 19.24
CA GLY A 339 3.53 -1.02 20.68
C GLY A 339 2.13 -1.27 21.25
N LEU A 340 1.19 -1.75 20.42
CA LEU A 340 -0.18 -2.00 20.88
C LEU A 340 -0.25 -3.16 21.88
N PRO A 341 -1.14 -3.09 22.89
CA PRO A 341 -1.36 -4.18 23.82
C PRO A 341 -1.75 -5.49 23.12
N TYR A 342 -1.33 -6.63 23.67
CA TYR A 342 -1.64 -7.96 23.15
C TYR A 342 -3.14 -8.17 22.91
N SER A 343 -3.97 -7.72 23.85
CA SER A 343 -5.44 -7.77 23.78
C SER A 343 -6.02 -6.99 22.59
N VAL A 344 -5.31 -6.00 22.06
CA VAL A 344 -5.70 -5.21 20.89
C VAL A 344 -5.13 -5.82 19.60
N LEU A 345 -3.85 -6.26 19.64
CA LEU A 345 -3.15 -6.80 18.48
C LEU A 345 -3.93 -7.92 17.78
N HIS A 346 -4.35 -8.91 18.56
CA HIS A 346 -5.02 -10.10 18.06
C HIS A 346 -6.45 -9.86 17.59
N GLY A 347 -7.13 -8.89 18.17
CA GLY A 347 -8.52 -8.52 17.80
C GLY A 347 -8.63 -7.43 16.74
N SER A 348 -7.53 -7.08 16.07
CA SER A 348 -7.52 -5.95 15.13
C SER A 348 -8.07 -6.33 13.76
N ILE A 349 -9.02 -5.53 13.26
CA ILE A 349 -9.65 -5.66 11.94
C ILE A 349 -9.44 -4.39 11.15
N ARG A 350 -8.94 -4.53 9.94
CA ARG A 350 -8.87 -3.46 8.95
C ARG A 350 -10.12 -3.48 8.07
N PHE A 351 -10.80 -2.35 8.00
CA PHE A 351 -11.82 -2.07 7.01
C PHE A 351 -11.26 -1.07 6.00
N SER A 352 -11.31 -1.39 4.74
CA SER A 352 -10.84 -0.52 3.66
C SER A 352 -11.91 -0.40 2.58
N LEU A 353 -12.45 0.81 2.48
CA LEU A 353 -13.54 1.18 1.59
C LEU A 353 -13.02 1.46 0.17
N SER A 354 -13.92 1.71 -0.77
CA SER A 354 -13.62 2.22 -2.10
C SER A 354 -14.73 3.17 -2.56
N ARG A 355 -14.52 3.82 -3.68
CA ARG A 355 -15.54 4.67 -4.35
C ARG A 355 -16.87 3.97 -4.64
N TYR A 356 -16.90 2.64 -4.57
CA TYR A 356 -18.14 1.83 -4.77
C TYR A 356 -18.84 1.48 -3.48
N THR A 357 -18.21 1.73 -2.33
CA THR A 357 -18.82 1.43 -1.03
C THR A 357 -20.01 2.35 -0.77
N THR A 358 -21.13 1.78 -0.37
CA THR A 358 -22.38 2.49 -0.14
C THR A 358 -22.67 2.71 1.34
N VAL A 359 -23.57 3.68 1.65
CA VAL A 359 -24.07 3.89 3.01
C VAL A 359 -24.74 2.63 3.55
N ALA A 360 -25.54 1.94 2.73
CA ALA A 360 -26.25 0.73 3.14
C ALA A 360 -25.31 -0.42 3.52
N GLU A 361 -24.17 -0.56 2.84
CA GLU A 361 -23.15 -1.53 3.20
C GLU A 361 -22.50 -1.21 4.53
N VAL A 362 -22.17 0.05 4.78
CA VAL A 362 -21.63 0.52 6.07
C VAL A 362 -22.65 0.29 7.20
N ASP A 363 -23.91 0.63 6.98
CA ASP A 363 -24.98 0.44 7.97
C ASP A 363 -25.21 -1.04 8.29
N ARG A 364 -25.09 -1.91 7.29
CA ARG A 364 -25.16 -3.38 7.50
C ARG A 364 -24.00 -3.89 8.37
N VAL A 365 -22.81 -3.36 8.23
CA VAL A 365 -21.68 -3.71 9.11
C VAL A 365 -21.97 -3.24 10.54
N LEU A 366 -22.45 -2.02 10.72
CA LEU A 366 -22.82 -1.48 12.04
C LEU A 366 -23.93 -2.30 12.73
N GLU A 367 -24.86 -2.86 11.96
CA GLU A 367 -25.92 -3.75 12.47
C GLU A 367 -25.35 -5.11 12.94
N VAL A 368 -24.43 -5.69 12.19
CA VAL A 368 -23.95 -7.06 12.41
C VAL A 368 -22.85 -7.14 13.48
N MET A 369 -21.90 -6.20 13.47
CA MET A 369 -20.69 -6.26 14.30
C MET A 369 -20.93 -6.36 15.81
N PRO A 370 -21.87 -5.62 16.42
CA PRO A 370 -22.10 -5.74 17.87
C PRO A 370 -22.47 -7.16 18.31
N GLY A 371 -23.34 -7.82 17.54
CA GLY A 371 -23.74 -9.21 17.79
C GLY A 371 -22.60 -10.22 17.62
N VAL A 372 -21.74 -10.02 16.63
CA VAL A 372 -20.53 -10.83 16.40
C VAL A 372 -19.57 -10.70 17.59
N VAL A 373 -19.22 -9.46 17.95
CA VAL A 373 -18.27 -9.20 19.05
C VAL A 373 -18.80 -9.69 20.40
N SER A 374 -20.06 -9.44 20.71
CA SER A 374 -20.69 -9.91 21.96
C SER A 374 -20.64 -11.43 22.08
N ARG A 375 -21.00 -12.15 21.01
CA ARG A 375 -20.95 -13.62 21.00
C ARG A 375 -19.53 -14.17 21.18
N LEU A 376 -18.55 -13.58 20.48
CA LEU A 376 -17.16 -14.03 20.57
C LEU A 376 -16.57 -13.75 21.96
N ARG A 377 -16.88 -12.60 22.57
CA ARG A 377 -16.46 -12.29 23.95
C ARG A 377 -17.08 -13.23 24.97
N ALA A 378 -18.33 -13.65 24.78
CA ALA A 378 -18.96 -14.64 25.67
C ALA A 378 -18.29 -16.03 25.60
N LEU A 379 -17.57 -16.35 24.52
CA LEU A 379 -16.81 -17.59 24.34
C LEU A 379 -15.32 -17.44 24.69
N SER A 380 -14.84 -16.20 24.80
CA SER A 380 -13.44 -15.93 25.11
C SER A 380 -13.12 -16.29 26.56
N PRO A 381 -11.98 -16.93 26.82
CA PRO A 381 -11.48 -17.11 28.19
C PRO A 381 -10.94 -15.82 28.81
N PHE A 382 -10.79 -14.74 28.03
CA PHE A 382 -10.22 -13.45 28.44
C PHE A 382 -11.30 -12.40 28.61
N ASN A 383 -11.16 -11.57 29.64
CA ASN A 383 -12.03 -10.44 29.93
C ASN A 383 -11.21 -9.28 30.56
N SER A 384 -11.87 -8.22 30.98
CA SER A 384 -11.23 -7.07 31.61
C SER A 384 -10.48 -7.39 32.92
N ASP A 385 -10.85 -8.46 33.61
CA ASP A 385 -10.26 -8.86 34.90
C ASP A 385 -8.90 -9.57 34.68
N ASP A 386 -8.65 -10.08 33.48
CA ASP A 386 -7.39 -10.74 33.09
C ASP A 386 -6.29 -9.76 32.65
N ALA A 387 -6.49 -8.46 32.81
CA ALA A 387 -5.55 -7.42 32.35
C ALA A 387 -4.14 -7.60 32.90
N GLY A 388 -3.98 -8.08 34.13
CA GLY A 388 -2.68 -8.35 34.76
C GLY A 388 -1.88 -9.48 34.09
N TRP A 389 -2.54 -10.60 33.80
CA TRP A 389 -1.93 -11.72 33.09
C TRP A 389 -1.57 -11.37 31.64
N LEU A 390 -2.44 -10.65 30.98
CA LEU A 390 -2.19 -10.16 29.61
C LEU A 390 -0.97 -9.23 29.54
N GLN A 391 -0.78 -8.35 30.56
CA GLN A 391 0.41 -7.49 30.65
C GLN A 391 1.72 -8.28 30.88
N GLU A 392 1.67 -9.41 31.58
CA GLU A 392 2.84 -10.29 31.73
C GLU A 392 3.21 -10.96 30.41
N GLN A 393 2.22 -11.40 29.62
CA GLN A 393 2.45 -11.93 28.28
C GLN A 393 3.02 -10.88 27.33
N GLU A 394 2.58 -9.61 27.45
CA GLU A 394 3.14 -8.47 26.70
C GLU A 394 4.64 -8.29 26.97
N LYS A 395 5.04 -8.31 28.24
CA LYS A 395 6.47 -8.20 28.61
C LYS A 395 7.30 -9.36 28.06
N ALA A 396 6.75 -10.55 28.02
CA ALA A 396 7.42 -11.74 27.48
C ALA A 396 7.56 -11.71 25.95
N LEU A 397 6.65 -11.06 25.23
CA LEU A 397 6.70 -10.87 23.77
C LEU A 397 7.69 -9.78 23.34
N VAL A 398 7.81 -8.71 24.11
CA VAL A 398 8.77 -7.61 23.86
C VAL A 398 10.21 -8.07 24.14
N ALA A 399 10.41 -9.08 24.98
CA ALA A 399 11.72 -9.63 25.36
C ALA A 399 12.26 -10.69 24.37
N ARG A 400 11.49 -11.08 23.36
CA ARG A 400 11.87 -11.98 22.25
C ARG A 400 12.05 -11.22 20.94
#